data_c08389dec745972fe55111bb574c8254
#
_entry.id   c08389dec745972fe55111bb574c8254
#
_cell.length_a   1.000
_cell.length_b   1.000
_cell.length_c   1.000
_cell.angle_alpha   90.00
_cell.angle_beta   90.00
_cell.angle_gamma   90.00
#
_symmetry.space_group_name_H-M   'P 1'
#
loop_
_entity.id
_entity.type
_entity.pdbx_description
1 polymer ?
#
loop_
_entity_poly.entity_id
_entity_poly.type
_entity_poly.pdbx_seq_one_letter_code
_entity_poly.pdbx_strand_id
1 'polypeptide(L)'
;IGLPYITLKIGSTMNGKISTKNGESKWITNSTCRKRVQLLRSECDGILIGKKSVIVDNPRLNLRDQFEEIENKPIFILDTNLELSNFQSLSLFEKVGKDKVHIITSKKLKDKAINESDFFTRVSIENAKMVQDSLNLQEILKIVSRVGVNRLLVEGGAKVWTSFLKTGFFDEIV
;
A
#
# COMPACT_ATOMS: atom_id res chain seq x y z
N ILE A 1 -10.81 -18.77 -5.94
CA ILE A 1 -10.67 -17.30 -6.07
C ILE A 1 -9.34 -17.06 -6.76
N GLY A 2 -9.37 -16.35 -7.92
CA GLY A 2 -8.18 -15.95 -8.67
C GLY A 2 -7.36 -14.88 -7.93
N LEU A 3 -6.18 -14.54 -8.46
CA LEU A 3 -5.42 -13.38 -8.00
C LEU A 3 -5.98 -12.09 -8.64
N PRO A 4 -5.82 -10.91 -8.03
CA PRO A 4 -6.26 -9.65 -8.61
C PRO A 4 -5.44 -9.30 -9.87
N TYR A 5 -6.01 -8.50 -10.75
CA TYR A 5 -5.27 -7.78 -11.79
C TYR A 5 -4.41 -6.71 -11.15
N ILE A 6 -3.11 -6.68 -11.45
CA ILE A 6 -2.12 -5.89 -10.74
C ILE A 6 -1.52 -4.83 -11.64
N THR A 7 -1.77 -3.56 -11.32
CA THR A 7 -1.14 -2.40 -11.96
C THR A 7 -0.02 -1.86 -11.07
N LEU A 8 1.22 -1.89 -11.55
CA LEU A 8 2.36 -1.25 -10.90
C LEU A 8 2.46 0.20 -11.38
N LYS A 9 2.25 1.17 -10.50
CA LYS A 9 2.41 2.59 -10.81
C LYS A 9 3.76 3.09 -10.29
N ILE A 10 4.63 3.54 -11.19
CA ILE A 10 6.00 3.96 -10.87
C ILE A 10 6.24 5.38 -11.39
N GLY A 11 6.39 6.35 -10.48
CA GLY A 11 6.85 7.70 -10.84
C GLY A 11 8.37 7.75 -10.96
N SER A 12 8.90 8.05 -12.16
CA SER A 12 10.34 8.15 -12.39
C SER A 12 10.72 9.37 -13.24
N THR A 13 11.99 9.75 -13.14
CA THR A 13 12.61 10.68 -14.10
C THR A 13 12.87 9.98 -15.43
N MET A 14 13.19 10.75 -16.49
CA MET A 14 13.51 10.18 -17.81
C MET A 14 14.68 9.20 -17.79
N ASN A 15 15.63 9.36 -16.84
CA ASN A 15 16.75 8.42 -16.64
C ASN A 15 16.48 7.35 -15.56
N GLY A 16 15.19 7.08 -15.26
CA GLY A 16 14.78 5.96 -14.42
C GLY A 16 14.99 6.16 -12.92
N LYS A 17 15.24 7.37 -12.43
CA LYS A 17 15.37 7.62 -10.98
C LYS A 17 14.01 7.83 -10.33
N ILE A 18 13.78 7.19 -9.18
CA ILE A 18 12.54 7.26 -8.40
C ILE A 18 12.66 8.13 -7.14
N SER A 19 13.87 8.58 -6.82
CA SER A 19 14.18 9.52 -5.74
C SER A 19 15.57 10.13 -5.93
N THR A 20 15.88 11.19 -5.19
CA THR A 20 17.24 11.72 -5.02
C THR A 20 18.11 10.74 -4.21
N LYS A 21 19.42 11.01 -4.11
CA LYS A 21 20.34 10.25 -3.24
C LYS A 21 19.89 10.29 -1.75
N ASN A 22 19.27 11.37 -1.34
CA ASN A 22 18.76 11.57 0.03
C ASN A 22 17.36 10.95 0.26
N GLY A 23 16.79 10.28 -0.76
CA GLY A 23 15.49 9.63 -0.66
C GLY A 23 14.28 10.54 -0.92
N GLU A 24 14.48 11.82 -1.30
CA GLU A 24 13.39 12.72 -1.65
C GLU A 24 12.78 12.34 -3.00
N SER A 25 11.46 12.22 -3.05
CA SER A 25 10.68 11.86 -4.24
C SER A 25 9.68 12.94 -4.69
N LYS A 26 9.50 13.98 -3.90
CA LYS A 26 8.60 15.11 -4.20
C LYS A 26 9.40 16.22 -4.90
N TRP A 27 9.05 16.70 -6.11
CA TRP A 27 8.02 16.22 -7.04
C TRP A 27 8.69 15.74 -8.32
N ILE A 28 8.80 14.44 -8.54
CA ILE A 28 9.41 13.87 -9.75
C ILE A 28 8.50 14.04 -10.97
N THR A 29 7.18 13.95 -10.77
CA THR A 29 6.19 14.06 -11.83
C THR A 29 5.38 15.36 -11.72
N ASN A 30 4.89 15.87 -12.85
CA ASN A 30 4.11 17.11 -12.93
C ASN A 30 2.66 16.93 -12.43
N SER A 31 1.89 18.02 -12.44
CA SER A 31 0.49 18.02 -11.99
C SER A 31 -0.42 17.13 -12.85
N THR A 32 -0.19 17.06 -14.15
CA THR A 32 -0.96 16.21 -15.07
C THR A 32 -0.76 14.72 -14.75
N CYS A 33 0.48 14.30 -14.52
CA CYS A 33 0.75 12.93 -14.07
C CYS A 33 0.07 12.62 -12.73
N ARG A 34 0.05 13.58 -11.80
CA ARG A 34 -0.64 13.38 -10.51
C ARG A 34 -2.16 13.27 -10.66
N LYS A 35 -2.78 14.00 -11.59
CA LYS A 35 -4.20 13.81 -11.95
C LYS A 35 -4.45 12.41 -12.52
N ARG A 36 -3.56 11.91 -13.38
CA ARG A 36 -3.65 10.53 -13.90
C ARG A 36 -3.60 9.49 -12.78
N VAL A 37 -2.81 9.72 -11.73
CA VAL A 37 -2.78 8.82 -10.55
C VAL A 37 -4.14 8.79 -9.84
N GLN A 38 -4.86 9.91 -9.74
CA GLN A 38 -6.21 9.92 -9.16
C GLN A 38 -7.17 9.07 -10.00
N LEU A 39 -7.07 9.15 -11.33
CA LEU A 39 -7.87 8.32 -12.23
C LEU A 39 -7.54 6.82 -12.05
N LEU A 40 -6.25 6.45 -12.00
CA LEU A 40 -5.84 5.06 -11.73
C LEU A 40 -6.39 4.56 -10.39
N ARG A 41 -6.37 5.39 -9.35
CA ARG A 41 -6.98 5.04 -8.07
C ARG A 41 -8.49 4.84 -8.18
N SER A 42 -9.19 5.64 -9.01
CA SER A 42 -10.64 5.46 -9.19
C SER A 42 -10.99 4.16 -9.93
N GLU A 43 -10.13 3.72 -10.84
CA GLU A 43 -10.31 2.52 -11.66
C GLU A 43 -9.96 1.21 -10.93
N CYS A 44 -9.23 1.27 -9.81
CA CYS A 44 -8.84 0.10 -9.03
C CYS A 44 -9.73 -0.11 -7.80
N ASP A 45 -9.83 -1.34 -7.29
CA ASP A 45 -10.64 -1.68 -6.13
C ASP A 45 -9.88 -1.54 -4.82
N GLY A 46 -8.54 -1.55 -4.86
CA GLY A 46 -7.69 -1.43 -3.69
C GLY A 46 -6.29 -0.90 -4.02
N ILE A 47 -5.60 -0.44 -2.98
CA ILE A 47 -4.25 0.14 -3.10
C ILE A 47 -3.29 -0.64 -2.20
N LEU A 48 -2.09 -0.98 -2.72
CA LEU A 48 -1.01 -1.58 -1.95
C LEU A 48 0.22 -0.67 -1.92
N ILE A 49 0.78 -0.49 -0.74
CA ILE A 49 1.94 0.39 -0.50
C ILE A 49 2.88 -0.22 0.55
N GLY A 50 4.15 0.12 0.49
CA GLY A 50 5.12 -0.26 1.52
C GLY A 50 5.16 0.72 2.70
N LYS A 51 5.42 0.22 3.89
CA LYS A 51 5.56 0.99 5.13
C LYS A 51 6.44 2.22 4.99
N LYS A 52 7.63 2.09 4.36
CA LYS A 52 8.56 3.21 4.22
C LYS A 52 7.93 4.39 3.47
N SER A 53 7.17 4.14 2.42
CA SER A 53 6.46 5.19 1.68
C SER A 53 5.37 5.84 2.53
N VAL A 54 4.66 5.05 3.35
CA VAL A 54 3.67 5.59 4.29
C VAL A 54 4.31 6.54 5.30
N ILE A 55 5.45 6.17 5.89
CA ILE A 55 6.14 6.99 6.90
C ILE A 55 6.73 8.26 6.27
N VAL A 56 7.42 8.14 5.13
CA VAL A 56 8.16 9.25 4.51
C VAL A 56 7.22 10.25 3.83
N ASP A 57 6.24 9.76 3.09
CA ASP A 57 5.37 10.61 2.26
C ASP A 57 4.12 11.08 3.01
N ASN A 58 3.78 10.44 4.13
CA ASN A 58 2.54 10.62 4.89
C ASN A 58 1.30 10.78 3.99
N PRO A 59 1.04 9.80 3.10
CA PRO A 59 0.01 9.93 2.08
C PRO A 59 -1.37 9.70 2.70
N ARG A 60 -2.37 10.42 2.21
CA ARG A 60 -3.78 10.14 2.57
C ARG A 60 -4.38 8.99 1.76
N LEU A 61 -3.83 8.70 0.57
CA LEU A 61 -4.29 7.69 -0.39
C LEU A 61 -5.79 7.77 -0.75
N ASN A 62 -6.42 8.90 -0.45
CA ASN A 62 -7.80 9.17 -0.80
C ASN A 62 -7.93 9.67 -2.24
N LEU A 63 -9.12 9.57 -2.78
CA LEU A 63 -9.51 10.26 -3.99
C LEU A 63 -9.73 11.75 -3.67
N ARG A 64 -9.40 12.63 -4.60
CA ARG A 64 -9.50 14.08 -4.47
C ARG A 64 -10.16 14.69 -5.70
N ASP A 65 -10.58 15.94 -5.58
CA ASP A 65 -11.20 16.72 -6.64
C ASP A 65 -12.55 16.13 -7.09
N GLN A 66 -12.71 15.84 -8.35
CA GLN A 66 -13.96 15.38 -8.97
C GLN A 66 -14.42 13.96 -8.54
N PHE A 67 -13.66 13.29 -7.69
CA PHE A 67 -13.92 11.91 -7.27
C PHE A 67 -14.31 11.81 -5.78
N GLU A 68 -14.82 12.89 -5.19
CA GLU A 68 -15.07 13.00 -3.74
C GLU A 68 -16.03 11.94 -3.15
N GLU A 69 -16.91 11.38 -3.95
CA GLU A 69 -17.93 10.42 -3.50
C GLU A 69 -17.56 8.94 -3.67
N ILE A 70 -16.38 8.65 -4.22
CA ILE A 70 -15.98 7.24 -4.35
C ILE A 70 -15.46 6.73 -3.01
N GLU A 71 -16.17 5.74 -2.48
CA GLU A 71 -15.90 5.08 -1.20
C GLU A 71 -14.41 4.79 -0.95
N ASN A 72 -14.03 4.94 0.30
CA ASN A 72 -12.70 4.62 0.78
C ASN A 72 -12.34 3.16 0.47
N LYS A 73 -11.51 2.95 -0.54
CA LYS A 73 -11.04 1.65 -0.98
C LYS A 73 -10.12 1.02 0.06
N PRO A 74 -10.06 -0.31 0.18
CA PRO A 74 -9.12 -0.98 1.07
C PRO A 74 -7.67 -0.63 0.69
N ILE A 75 -6.89 -0.33 1.71
CA ILE A 75 -5.47 0.00 1.60
C ILE A 75 -4.67 -1.09 2.30
N PHE A 76 -3.77 -1.72 1.56
CA PHE A 76 -2.89 -2.76 2.08
C PHE A 76 -1.49 -2.19 2.28
N ILE A 77 -0.97 -2.28 3.51
CA ILE A 77 0.36 -1.77 3.84
C ILE A 77 1.27 -2.94 4.21
N LEU A 78 2.38 -3.08 3.48
CA LEU A 78 3.40 -4.08 3.79
C LEU A 78 4.31 -3.57 4.91
N ASP A 79 4.14 -4.10 6.11
CA ASP A 79 4.94 -3.78 7.29
C ASP A 79 5.42 -5.06 7.99
N THR A 80 6.50 -5.62 7.49
CA THR A 80 7.07 -6.89 7.95
C THR A 80 7.21 -6.99 9.46
N ASN A 81 7.59 -5.91 10.13
CA ASN A 81 7.90 -5.88 11.56
C ASN A 81 6.82 -5.20 12.41
N LEU A 82 5.70 -4.77 11.82
CA LEU A 82 4.62 -4.06 12.50
C LEU A 82 5.09 -2.75 13.19
N GLU A 83 6.00 -2.02 12.53
CA GLU A 83 6.57 -0.78 13.07
C GLU A 83 5.61 0.41 12.99
N LEU A 84 4.58 0.36 12.12
CA LEU A 84 3.58 1.43 11.97
C LEU A 84 2.77 1.69 13.26
N SER A 85 2.71 0.74 14.17
CA SER A 85 2.11 0.95 15.49
C SER A 85 2.75 2.11 16.28
N ASN A 86 4.00 2.49 15.94
CA ASN A 86 4.71 3.62 16.53
C ASN A 86 4.41 4.96 15.80
N PHE A 87 3.63 4.96 14.72
CA PHE A 87 3.36 6.11 13.85
C PHE A 87 1.86 6.39 13.72
N GLN A 88 1.14 6.36 14.82
CA GLN A 88 -0.33 6.44 14.86
C GLN A 88 -0.91 7.77 14.40
N SER A 89 -0.12 8.85 14.40
CA SER A 89 -0.50 10.20 13.96
C SER A 89 -0.40 10.44 12.43
N LEU A 90 -0.07 9.40 11.65
CA LEU A 90 -0.04 9.55 10.20
C LEU A 90 -1.44 9.78 9.64
N SER A 91 -1.53 10.66 8.64
CA SER A 91 -2.79 11.10 8.00
C SER A 91 -3.66 9.94 7.51
N LEU A 92 -3.03 8.82 7.18
CA LEU A 92 -3.73 7.61 6.75
C LEU A 92 -4.60 7.00 7.86
N PHE A 93 -4.24 7.19 9.13
CA PHE A 93 -4.93 6.60 10.29
C PHE A 93 -5.93 7.55 10.97
N GLU A 94 -5.99 8.83 10.58
CA GLU A 94 -6.81 9.85 11.26
C GLU A 94 -8.32 9.62 11.12
N LYS A 95 -8.78 9.05 10.00
CA LYS A 95 -10.21 8.96 9.66
C LYS A 95 -10.62 7.62 9.06
N VAL A 96 -9.95 6.54 9.42
CA VAL A 96 -10.14 5.25 8.74
C VAL A 96 -10.80 4.24 9.68
N GLY A 97 -11.85 3.59 9.19
CA GLY A 97 -12.46 2.44 9.87
C GLY A 97 -11.62 1.17 9.71
N LYS A 98 -11.74 0.23 10.62
CA LYS A 98 -10.97 -1.02 10.70
C LYS A 98 -10.93 -1.81 9.39
N ASP A 99 -11.99 -1.76 8.60
CA ASP A 99 -12.13 -2.54 7.38
C ASP A 99 -11.44 -1.90 6.16
N LYS A 100 -10.77 -0.76 6.34
CA LYS A 100 -10.19 0.01 5.23
C LYS A 100 -8.66 -0.03 5.18
N VAL A 101 -7.99 -0.20 6.32
CA VAL A 101 -6.53 -0.32 6.36
C VAL A 101 -6.14 -1.71 6.85
N HIS A 102 -5.49 -2.46 5.99
CA HIS A 102 -4.96 -3.78 6.24
C HIS A 102 -3.44 -3.71 6.33
N ILE A 103 -2.87 -4.00 7.49
CA ILE A 103 -1.43 -4.11 7.67
C ILE A 103 -1.03 -5.57 7.51
N ILE A 104 -0.21 -5.86 6.51
CA ILE A 104 0.29 -7.21 6.25
C ILE A 104 1.68 -7.34 6.86
N THR A 105 1.83 -8.26 7.80
CA THR A 105 3.05 -8.43 8.60
C THR A 105 3.44 -9.90 8.75
N SER A 106 4.72 -10.15 9.09
CA SER A 106 5.18 -11.48 9.51
C SER A 106 5.04 -11.69 11.03
N LYS A 107 4.78 -10.63 11.79
CA LYS A 107 4.66 -10.70 13.26
C LYS A 107 3.31 -11.27 13.67
N LYS A 108 3.33 -12.30 14.51
CA LYS A 108 2.13 -12.76 15.21
C LYS A 108 1.91 -11.85 16.41
N LEU A 109 0.77 -11.17 16.44
CA LEU A 109 0.36 -10.44 17.62
C LEU A 109 -0.04 -11.42 18.73
N LYS A 110 0.37 -11.14 19.94
CA LYS A 110 -0.21 -11.78 21.14
C LYS A 110 -1.54 -11.07 21.43
N ASP A 111 -2.56 -11.81 21.80
CA ASP A 111 -3.92 -11.30 22.05
C ASP A 111 -3.93 -10.10 23.02
N LYS A 112 -3.03 -10.10 24.00
CA LYS A 112 -2.87 -9.02 24.98
C LYS A 112 -2.46 -7.70 24.31
N ALA A 113 -1.58 -7.71 23.30
CA ALA A 113 -1.12 -6.49 22.62
C ALA A 113 -2.23 -5.86 21.76
N ILE A 114 -3.15 -6.66 21.23
CA ILE A 114 -4.30 -6.19 20.43
C ILE A 114 -5.28 -5.42 21.33
N ASN A 115 -5.50 -5.90 22.55
CA ASN A 115 -6.48 -5.32 23.48
C ASN A 115 -5.98 -4.05 24.18
N GLU A 116 -4.67 -3.80 24.20
CA GLU A 116 -4.06 -2.69 24.94
C GLU A 116 -3.78 -1.43 24.07
N SER A 117 -3.96 -1.51 22.75
CA SER A 117 -3.66 -0.38 21.85
C SER A 117 -4.85 -0.02 20.97
N ASP A 118 -5.31 1.22 21.06
CA ASP A 118 -6.35 1.82 20.21
C ASP A 118 -6.00 1.75 18.71
N PHE A 119 -4.71 1.71 18.36
CA PHE A 119 -4.26 1.53 16.98
C PHE A 119 -4.81 0.26 16.33
N PHE A 120 -4.77 -0.87 17.06
CA PHE A 120 -5.23 -2.15 16.51
C PHE A 120 -6.75 -2.27 16.41
N THR A 121 -7.51 -1.37 17.05
CA THR A 121 -8.97 -1.30 16.86
C THR A 121 -9.34 -0.61 15.54
N ARG A 122 -8.43 0.19 14.98
CA ARG A 122 -8.64 1.00 13.77
C ARG A 122 -8.12 0.36 12.48
N VAL A 123 -7.35 -0.72 12.56
CA VAL A 123 -6.74 -1.39 11.41
C VAL A 123 -6.95 -2.90 11.48
N SER A 124 -6.99 -3.56 10.32
CA SER A 124 -6.95 -5.01 10.22
C SER A 124 -5.51 -5.49 10.13
N ILE A 125 -5.14 -6.50 10.91
CA ILE A 125 -3.81 -7.10 10.86
C ILE A 125 -3.89 -8.45 10.17
N GLU A 126 -3.14 -8.60 9.10
CA GLU A 126 -3.05 -9.81 8.29
C GLU A 126 -1.65 -10.40 8.38
N ASN A 127 -1.57 -11.71 8.43
CA ASN A 127 -0.28 -12.40 8.52
C ASN A 127 0.09 -13.03 7.17
N ALA A 128 1.33 -12.76 6.72
CA ALA A 128 1.94 -13.45 5.61
C ALA A 128 3.32 -13.95 6.02
N LYS A 129 3.70 -15.13 5.52
CA LYS A 129 5.01 -15.72 5.79
C LYS A 129 6.12 -14.93 5.12
N MET A 130 7.31 -15.04 5.66
CA MET A 130 8.53 -14.57 5.02
C MET A 130 9.03 -15.56 3.97
N VAL A 131 9.53 -15.03 2.86
CA VAL A 131 10.32 -15.75 1.89
C VAL A 131 11.59 -14.93 1.69
N GLN A 132 12.73 -15.48 2.10
CA GLN A 132 13.98 -14.73 2.21
C GLN A 132 13.77 -13.46 3.06
N ASP A 133 14.06 -12.28 2.53
CA ASP A 133 14.01 -11.00 3.23
C ASP A 133 12.70 -10.21 3.01
N SER A 134 11.66 -10.85 2.43
CA SER A 134 10.39 -10.20 2.11
C SER A 134 9.19 -11.05 2.49
N LEU A 135 8.03 -10.43 2.61
CA LEU A 135 6.75 -11.13 2.75
C LEU A 135 6.42 -11.89 1.46
N ASN A 136 5.83 -13.07 1.60
CA ASN A 136 5.41 -13.90 0.47
C ASN A 136 4.32 -13.19 -0.34
N LEU A 137 4.63 -12.77 -1.58
CA LEU A 137 3.70 -12.04 -2.44
C LEU A 137 2.46 -12.85 -2.78
N GLN A 138 2.57 -14.16 -2.97
CA GLN A 138 1.41 -15.00 -3.27
C GLN A 138 0.42 -15.04 -2.10
N GLU A 139 0.90 -15.08 -0.86
CA GLU A 139 0.05 -14.99 0.33
C GLU A 139 -0.59 -13.60 0.44
N ILE A 140 0.19 -12.52 0.19
CA ILE A 140 -0.32 -11.15 0.15
C ILE A 140 -1.48 -11.04 -0.85
N LEU A 141 -1.29 -11.51 -2.09
CA LEU A 141 -2.32 -11.42 -3.12
C LEU A 141 -3.58 -12.24 -2.79
N LYS A 142 -3.43 -13.37 -2.11
CA LYS A 142 -4.57 -14.14 -1.58
C LYS A 142 -5.33 -13.37 -0.50
N ILE A 143 -4.62 -12.64 0.37
CA ILE A 143 -5.25 -11.74 1.36
C ILE A 143 -6.05 -10.66 0.64
N VAL A 144 -5.45 -9.98 -0.33
CA VAL A 144 -6.09 -8.95 -1.15
C VAL A 144 -7.36 -9.46 -1.84
N SER A 145 -7.29 -10.64 -2.46
CA SER A 145 -8.47 -11.27 -3.11
C SER A 145 -9.57 -11.62 -2.12
N ARG A 146 -9.24 -12.07 -0.90
CA ARG A 146 -10.24 -12.37 0.15
C ARG A 146 -11.01 -11.15 0.61
N VAL A 147 -10.40 -9.96 0.57
CA VAL A 147 -11.06 -8.68 0.86
C VAL A 147 -11.99 -8.22 -0.29
N GLY A 148 -11.97 -8.92 -1.43
CA GLY A 148 -12.84 -8.62 -2.57
C GLY A 148 -12.22 -7.72 -3.62
N VAL A 149 -10.90 -7.46 -3.57
CA VAL A 149 -10.17 -6.65 -4.54
C VAL A 149 -9.86 -7.46 -5.78
N ASN A 150 -10.38 -7.04 -6.94
CA ASN A 150 -10.13 -7.65 -8.24
C ASN A 150 -9.10 -6.87 -9.07
N ARG A 151 -8.98 -5.56 -8.85
CA ARG A 151 -7.96 -4.69 -9.47
C ARG A 151 -7.17 -3.97 -8.39
N LEU A 152 -5.88 -4.31 -8.29
CA LEU A 152 -4.97 -3.79 -7.27
C LEU A 152 -4.01 -2.78 -7.88
N LEU A 153 -3.97 -1.56 -7.32
CA LEU A 153 -2.95 -0.57 -7.65
C LEU A 153 -1.79 -0.66 -6.64
N VAL A 154 -0.60 -0.95 -7.13
CA VAL A 154 0.62 -0.96 -6.32
C VAL A 154 1.33 0.39 -6.48
N GLU A 155 1.25 1.24 -5.45
CA GLU A 155 1.76 2.62 -5.54
C GLU A 155 3.19 2.80 -5.01
N GLY A 156 3.76 1.80 -4.39
CA GLY A 156 5.12 2.02 -4.11
C GLY A 156 5.79 1.51 -2.87
N GLY A 157 6.89 2.01 -2.79
CA GLY A 157 8.21 1.78 -2.27
C GLY A 157 9.07 0.89 -3.18
N ALA A 158 10.33 1.31 -3.38
CA ALA A 158 11.26 0.61 -4.27
C ALA A 158 11.35 -0.90 -4.00
N LYS A 159 11.37 -1.30 -2.72
CA LYS A 159 11.40 -2.72 -2.34
C LYS A 159 10.14 -3.47 -2.77
N VAL A 160 8.97 -2.83 -2.67
CA VAL A 160 7.70 -3.43 -3.08
C VAL A 160 7.71 -3.66 -4.59
N TRP A 161 7.98 -2.63 -5.39
CA TRP A 161 8.09 -2.79 -6.85
C TRP A 161 9.12 -3.84 -7.26
N THR A 162 10.31 -3.82 -6.63
CA THR A 162 11.33 -4.82 -6.90
C THR A 162 10.83 -6.25 -6.66
N SER A 163 10.05 -6.47 -5.60
CA SER A 163 9.48 -7.79 -5.32
C SER A 163 8.49 -8.22 -6.40
N PHE A 164 7.58 -7.34 -6.82
CA PHE A 164 6.63 -7.62 -7.90
C PHE A 164 7.34 -7.86 -9.24
N LEU A 165 8.30 -7.01 -9.59
CA LEU A 165 9.07 -7.14 -10.85
C LEU A 165 9.89 -8.45 -10.89
N LYS A 166 10.53 -8.83 -9.79
CA LYS A 166 11.32 -10.07 -9.72
C LYS A 166 10.48 -11.33 -9.83
N THR A 167 9.26 -11.30 -9.32
CA THR A 167 8.36 -12.48 -9.31
C THR A 167 7.46 -12.56 -10.54
N GLY A 168 7.35 -11.48 -11.33
CA GLY A 168 6.43 -11.40 -12.46
C GLY A 168 4.94 -11.29 -12.06
N PHE A 169 4.63 -11.04 -10.79
CA PHE A 169 3.25 -10.86 -10.33
C PHE A 169 2.74 -9.45 -10.64
N PHE A 170 2.59 -9.13 -11.90
CA PHE A 170 1.93 -7.91 -12.35
C PHE A 170 1.41 -8.10 -13.78
N ASP A 171 0.37 -7.35 -14.13
CA ASP A 171 -0.27 -7.38 -15.44
C ASP A 171 0.06 -6.11 -16.23
N GLU A 172 0.28 -4.98 -15.55
CA GLU A 172 0.50 -3.68 -16.17
C GLU A 172 1.51 -2.84 -15.39
N ILE A 173 2.29 -2.01 -16.10
CA ILE A 173 3.17 -0.98 -15.52
C ILE A 173 2.78 0.38 -16.11
N VAL A 174 2.57 1.39 -15.23
CA VAL A 174 2.19 2.75 -15.59
C VAL A 174 3.11 3.79 -14.97
#